data_62c95f52646560f9e6b95ac5d45ba76a
#
_entry.id   62c95f52646560f9e6b95ac5d45ba76a
#
_cell.length_a   1.000
_cell.length_b   1.000
_cell.length_c   1.000
_cell.angle_alpha   90.00
_cell.angle_beta   90.00
_cell.angle_gamma   90.00
#
_symmetry.space_group_name_H-M   'P 1'
#
loop_
_entity.id
_entity.type
_entity.pdbx_description
1 polymer ?
#
loop_
_entity_poly.entity_id
_entity_poly.type
_entity_poly.pdbx_seq_one_letter_code
_entity_poly.pdbx_strand_id
1 'polypeptide(L)'
;MVKKEEKMTQYSTMIALVEKVAKQDVEGLHKSEQSYGDSWKQRGGVGAFMMLARKWDRLEKQVTEHNYDIFKTAQLDTRPEGVIDDIKDLRRYLMLVEAEILRKDNNHESYDTDGLDHPSRISHEEEDMFREDRCEWKTR
;
A
#
# COMPACT_ATOMS: atom_id res chain seq x y z
N MET A 1 8.58 -20.62 33.26
CA MET A 1 7.24 -20.93 32.65
C MET A 1 6.37 -19.68 32.53
N VAL A 2 6.32 -18.82 33.51
CA VAL A 2 5.48 -17.60 33.52
C VAL A 2 5.78 -16.59 32.41
N LYS A 3 7.05 -16.37 32.05
CA LYS A 3 7.45 -15.41 31.01
C LYS A 3 7.03 -15.78 29.56
N LYS A 4 6.80 -17.06 29.29
CA LYS A 4 6.42 -17.51 27.95
C LYS A 4 4.91 -17.34 27.69
N GLU A 5 4.10 -17.50 28.71
CA GLU A 5 2.65 -17.32 28.62
C GLU A 5 2.25 -15.83 28.55
N GLU A 6 2.91 -14.96 29.32
CA GLU A 6 2.70 -13.48 29.24
C GLU A 6 3.07 -12.94 27.86
N LYS A 7 4.15 -13.44 27.26
CA LYS A 7 4.57 -13.01 25.92
C LYS A 7 3.61 -13.46 24.83
N MET A 8 3.06 -14.68 24.94
CA MET A 8 2.05 -15.21 24.01
C MET A 8 0.73 -14.42 24.10
N THR A 9 0.30 -14.05 25.29
CA THR A 9 -0.91 -13.24 25.47
C THR A 9 -0.76 -11.84 24.88
N GLN A 10 0.39 -11.22 25.02
CA GLN A 10 0.65 -9.89 24.46
C GLN A 10 0.64 -9.89 22.94
N TYR A 11 1.24 -10.88 22.27
CA TYR A 11 1.18 -11.01 20.82
C TYR A 11 -0.21 -11.32 20.32
N SER A 12 -0.98 -12.17 20.98
CA SER A 12 -2.36 -12.49 20.61
C SER A 12 -3.27 -11.26 20.67
N THR A 13 -3.08 -10.39 21.65
CA THR A 13 -3.85 -9.14 21.78
C THR A 13 -3.55 -8.17 20.64
N MET A 14 -2.29 -8.00 20.26
CA MET A 14 -1.90 -7.11 19.15
C MET A 14 -2.42 -7.65 17.82
N ILE A 15 -2.29 -8.94 17.55
CA ILE A 15 -2.82 -9.56 16.33
C ILE A 15 -4.34 -9.46 16.27
N ALA A 16 -5.05 -9.66 17.37
CA ALA A 16 -6.50 -9.47 17.41
C ALA A 16 -6.92 -8.01 17.09
N LEU A 17 -6.14 -7.02 17.50
CA LEU A 17 -6.35 -5.62 17.10
C LEU A 17 -6.09 -5.41 15.60
N VAL A 18 -5.04 -6.02 15.05
CA VAL A 18 -4.75 -5.97 13.60
C VAL A 18 -5.88 -6.60 12.79
N GLU A 19 -6.39 -7.77 13.19
CA GLU A 19 -7.54 -8.42 12.55
C GLU A 19 -8.79 -7.51 12.57
N LYS A 20 -9.06 -6.87 13.70
CA LYS A 20 -10.16 -5.91 13.81
C LYS A 20 -9.98 -4.74 12.84
N VAL A 21 -8.80 -4.19 12.76
CA VAL A 21 -8.45 -3.08 11.83
C VAL A 21 -8.63 -3.51 10.39
N ALA A 22 -8.12 -4.70 10.00
CA ALA A 22 -8.26 -5.24 8.66
C ALA A 22 -9.74 -5.44 8.27
N LYS A 23 -10.56 -5.97 9.18
CA LYS A 23 -12.00 -6.13 8.97
C LYS A 23 -12.71 -4.79 8.76
N GLN A 24 -12.38 -3.79 9.54
CA GLN A 24 -12.91 -2.43 9.38
C GLN A 24 -12.52 -1.80 8.04
N ASP A 25 -11.33 -2.11 7.51
CA ASP A 25 -10.92 -1.64 6.21
C ASP A 25 -11.73 -2.27 5.08
N VAL A 26 -11.96 -3.58 5.14
CA VAL A 26 -12.80 -4.27 4.15
C VAL A 26 -14.23 -3.70 4.16
N GLU A 27 -14.81 -3.51 5.35
CA GLU A 27 -16.14 -2.88 5.49
C GLU A 27 -16.17 -1.45 4.93
N GLY A 28 -15.11 -0.67 5.18
CA GLY A 28 -14.96 0.68 4.65
C GLY A 28 -14.79 0.72 3.14
N LEU A 29 -14.06 -0.23 2.56
CA LEU A 29 -13.88 -0.37 1.12
C LEU A 29 -15.20 -0.73 0.43
N HIS A 30 -16.02 -1.62 0.99
CA HIS A 30 -17.36 -1.91 0.46
C HIS A 30 -18.24 -0.67 0.39
N LYS A 31 -18.23 0.16 1.43
CA LYS A 31 -18.98 1.43 1.42
C LYS A 31 -18.46 2.40 0.36
N SER A 32 -17.15 2.51 0.21
CA SER A 32 -16.51 3.38 -0.77
C SER A 32 -16.80 2.92 -2.20
N GLU A 33 -16.79 1.61 -2.45
CA GLU A 33 -17.13 1.02 -3.74
C GLU A 33 -18.55 1.37 -4.18
N GLN A 34 -19.51 1.30 -3.26
CA GLN A 34 -20.90 1.70 -3.53
C GLN A 34 -21.04 3.17 -3.90
N SER A 35 -20.19 4.05 -3.35
CA SER A 35 -20.26 5.50 -3.56
C SER A 35 -19.44 5.99 -4.75
N TYR A 36 -18.25 5.44 -4.94
CA TYR A 36 -17.24 5.95 -5.88
C TYR A 36 -16.80 4.93 -6.92
N GLY A 37 -17.15 3.65 -6.76
CA GLY A 37 -16.74 2.57 -7.64
C GLY A 37 -15.21 2.51 -7.79
N ASP A 38 -14.76 2.28 -9.01
CA ASP A 38 -13.34 2.16 -9.38
C ASP A 38 -12.63 3.50 -9.68
N SER A 39 -13.16 4.62 -9.19
CA SER A 39 -12.62 5.96 -9.47
C SER A 39 -11.13 6.12 -9.13
N TRP A 40 -10.63 5.40 -8.13
CA TRP A 40 -9.24 5.44 -7.69
C TRP A 40 -8.23 4.98 -8.76
N LYS A 41 -8.64 4.10 -9.68
CA LYS A 41 -7.79 3.58 -10.78
C LYS A 41 -8.17 4.11 -12.16
N GLN A 42 -9.13 5.03 -12.23
CA GLN A 42 -9.65 5.56 -13.51
C GLN A 42 -8.56 6.19 -14.38
N ARG A 43 -7.51 6.72 -13.78
CA ARG A 43 -6.37 7.32 -14.48
C ARG A 43 -5.16 6.37 -14.54
N GLY A 44 -5.38 5.05 -14.47
CA GLY A 44 -4.35 4.03 -14.54
C GLY A 44 -3.43 3.97 -13.32
N GLY A 45 -2.30 3.28 -13.46
CA GLY A 45 -1.35 3.07 -12.37
C GLY A 45 -0.70 4.36 -11.87
N VAL A 46 -0.46 5.33 -12.74
CA VAL A 46 0.06 6.65 -12.34
C VAL A 46 -0.94 7.37 -11.43
N GLY A 47 -2.21 7.38 -11.81
CA GLY A 47 -3.27 7.97 -10.99
C GLY A 47 -3.41 7.28 -9.64
N ALA A 48 -3.38 5.95 -9.61
CA ALA A 48 -3.41 5.17 -8.37
C ALA A 48 -2.21 5.50 -7.47
N PHE A 49 -1.00 5.58 -8.03
CA PHE A 49 0.19 5.98 -7.29
C PHE A 49 0.07 7.39 -6.71
N MET A 50 -0.47 8.34 -7.47
CA MET A 50 -0.67 9.71 -6.98
C MET A 50 -1.67 9.79 -5.82
N MET A 51 -2.65 8.89 -5.75
CA MET A 51 -3.53 8.79 -4.58
C MET A 51 -2.77 8.36 -3.33
N LEU A 52 -1.86 7.39 -3.45
CA LEU A 52 -0.97 6.97 -2.36
C LEU A 52 -0.06 8.12 -1.91
N ALA A 53 0.63 8.77 -2.86
CA ALA A 53 1.55 9.87 -2.59
C ALA A 53 0.85 11.01 -1.84
N ARG A 54 -0.34 11.42 -2.28
CA ARG A 54 -1.13 12.46 -1.62
C ARG A 54 -1.46 12.13 -0.16
N LYS A 55 -1.78 10.86 0.14
CA LYS A 55 -2.08 10.45 1.51
C LYS A 55 -0.82 10.39 2.36
N TRP A 56 0.28 9.95 1.78
CA TRP A 56 1.59 9.99 2.41
C TRP A 56 2.02 11.43 2.74
N ASP A 57 1.94 12.36 1.79
CA ASP A 57 2.32 13.77 1.99
C ASP A 57 1.54 14.42 3.15
N ARG A 58 0.23 14.12 3.26
CA ARG A 58 -0.59 14.60 4.38
C ARG A 58 -0.10 14.05 5.71
N LEU A 59 0.21 12.75 5.76
CA LEU A 59 0.73 12.10 6.97
C LEU A 59 2.10 12.67 7.34
N GLU A 60 3.02 12.75 6.39
CA GLU A 60 4.37 13.27 6.58
C GLU A 60 4.35 14.71 7.09
N LYS A 61 3.51 15.57 6.52
CA LYS A 61 3.34 16.94 7.00
C LYS A 61 2.97 17.00 8.48
N GLN A 62 2.09 16.13 8.94
CA GLN A 62 1.65 16.12 10.34
C GLN A 62 2.73 15.60 11.29
N VAL A 63 3.40 14.51 10.93
CA VAL A 63 4.44 13.91 11.80
C VAL A 63 5.68 14.79 11.90
N THR A 64 5.97 15.59 10.88
CA THR A 64 7.09 16.55 10.88
C THR A 64 6.98 17.56 12.03
N GLU A 65 5.76 18.00 12.37
CA GLU A 65 5.50 18.93 13.47
C GLU A 65 5.87 18.36 14.85
N HIS A 66 6.00 17.03 14.97
CA HIS A 66 6.32 16.32 16.21
C HIS A 66 7.58 15.46 16.08
N ASN A 67 8.57 15.92 15.32
CA ASN A 67 9.87 15.26 15.13
C ASN A 67 9.71 13.80 14.62
N TYR A 68 8.77 13.56 13.71
CA TYR A 68 8.46 12.24 13.12
C TYR A 68 7.98 11.19 14.15
N ASP A 69 7.55 11.60 15.34
CA ASP A 69 6.88 10.72 16.28
C ASP A 69 5.40 10.59 15.97
N ILE A 70 5.04 9.52 15.24
CA ILE A 70 3.67 9.27 14.80
C ILE A 70 2.70 9.01 15.96
N PHE A 71 3.16 8.40 17.04
CA PHE A 71 2.31 8.13 18.21
C PHE A 71 1.98 9.42 18.95
N LYS A 72 2.97 10.28 19.15
CA LYS A 72 2.79 11.61 19.73
C LYS A 72 1.87 12.46 18.83
N THR A 73 2.09 12.43 17.53
CA THR A 73 1.24 13.14 16.56
C THR A 73 -0.22 12.70 16.68
N ALA A 74 -0.48 11.40 16.73
CA ALA A 74 -1.84 10.87 16.87
C ALA A 74 -2.51 11.25 18.18
N GLN A 75 -1.75 11.36 19.28
CA GLN A 75 -2.30 11.77 20.58
C GLN A 75 -2.66 13.27 20.63
N LEU A 76 -1.94 14.10 19.91
CA LEU A 76 -2.11 15.57 19.91
C LEU A 76 -3.00 16.07 18.78
N ASP A 77 -3.36 15.22 17.84
CA ASP A 77 -4.17 15.59 16.69
C ASP A 77 -5.63 15.83 17.08
N THR A 78 -6.08 17.05 16.90
CA THR A 78 -7.45 17.48 17.20
C THR A 78 -8.31 17.71 15.96
N ARG A 79 -7.78 17.41 14.77
CA ARG A 79 -8.50 17.59 13.51
C ARG A 79 -9.66 16.58 13.39
N PRO A 80 -10.80 16.96 12.77
CA PRO A 80 -11.89 16.05 12.47
C PRO A 80 -11.45 14.82 11.63
N GLU A 81 -10.64 15.08 10.58
CA GLU A 81 -9.95 14.04 9.81
C GLU A 81 -8.48 14.04 10.21
N GLY A 82 -8.15 13.20 11.19
CA GLY A 82 -6.86 13.20 11.84
C GLY A 82 -5.86 12.22 11.20
N VAL A 83 -4.72 12.06 11.89
CA VAL A 83 -3.64 11.13 11.50
C VAL A 83 -4.16 9.70 11.33
N ILE A 84 -5.09 9.26 12.18
CA ILE A 84 -5.66 7.92 12.06
C ILE A 84 -6.45 7.74 10.75
N ASP A 85 -7.14 8.78 10.29
CA ASP A 85 -7.87 8.72 9.02
C ASP A 85 -6.92 8.74 7.83
N ASP A 86 -5.84 9.51 7.88
CA ASP A 86 -4.79 9.49 6.87
C ASP A 86 -4.10 8.10 6.78
N ILE A 87 -3.85 7.44 7.92
CA ILE A 87 -3.32 6.07 7.98
C ILE A 87 -4.32 5.07 7.38
N LYS A 88 -5.61 5.15 7.72
CA LYS A 88 -6.64 4.28 7.17
C LYS A 88 -6.74 4.42 5.65
N ASP A 89 -6.78 5.64 5.15
CA ASP A 89 -6.89 5.93 3.73
C ASP A 89 -5.69 5.37 2.97
N LEU A 90 -4.47 5.65 3.44
CA LEU A 90 -3.24 5.13 2.83
C LEU A 90 -3.25 3.60 2.79
N ARG A 91 -3.60 2.95 3.88
CA ARG A 91 -3.67 1.49 3.98
C ARG A 91 -4.70 0.91 3.01
N ARG A 92 -5.89 1.49 2.90
CA ARG A 92 -6.95 1.06 1.98
C ARG A 92 -6.53 1.23 0.52
N TYR A 93 -5.88 2.32 0.15
CA TYR A 93 -5.34 2.47 -1.21
C TYR A 93 -4.25 1.45 -1.52
N LEU A 94 -3.36 1.14 -0.55
CA LEU A 94 -2.37 0.08 -0.72
C LEU A 94 -3.02 -1.29 -0.93
N MET A 95 -4.05 -1.63 -0.17
CA MET A 95 -4.83 -2.86 -0.34
C MET A 95 -5.49 -2.94 -1.72
N LEU A 96 -6.07 -1.85 -2.21
CA LEU A 96 -6.69 -1.79 -3.53
C LEU A 96 -5.67 -1.97 -4.66
N VAL A 97 -4.49 -1.34 -4.54
CA VAL A 97 -3.41 -1.46 -5.53
C VAL A 97 -2.89 -2.90 -5.56
N GLU A 98 -2.64 -3.52 -4.41
CA GLU A 98 -2.20 -4.91 -4.32
C GLU A 98 -3.24 -5.87 -4.93
N ALA A 99 -4.52 -5.70 -4.57
CA ALA A 99 -5.60 -6.51 -5.12
C ALA A 99 -5.74 -6.38 -6.64
N GLU A 100 -5.55 -5.17 -7.20
CA GLU A 100 -5.60 -4.95 -8.65
C GLU A 100 -4.42 -5.60 -9.38
N ILE A 101 -3.22 -5.60 -8.78
CA ILE A 101 -2.05 -6.32 -9.31
C ILE A 101 -2.35 -7.82 -9.36
N LEU A 102 -2.80 -8.40 -8.24
CA LEU A 102 -3.15 -9.83 -8.18
C LEU A 102 -4.25 -10.21 -9.18
N ARG A 103 -5.23 -9.34 -9.38
CA ARG A 103 -6.30 -9.58 -10.36
C ARG A 103 -5.77 -9.63 -11.79
N LYS A 104 -4.80 -8.78 -12.13
CA LYS A 104 -4.17 -8.76 -13.46
C LYS A 104 -3.30 -9.98 -13.69
N ASP A 105 -2.55 -10.42 -12.70
CA ASP A 105 -1.72 -11.62 -12.79
C ASP A 105 -2.57 -12.86 -13.02
N ASN A 106 -3.66 -13.03 -12.29
CA ASN A 106 -4.60 -14.15 -12.47
C ASN A 106 -5.24 -14.16 -13.86
N ASN A 107 -5.46 -13.00 -14.48
CA ASN A 107 -6.00 -12.92 -15.84
C ASN A 107 -4.94 -13.26 -16.90
N HIS A 108 -3.66 -13.09 -16.62
CA HIS A 108 -2.57 -13.42 -17.54
C HIS A 108 -2.35 -14.93 -17.64
N GLU A 109 -2.52 -15.68 -16.53
CA GLU A 109 -2.36 -17.14 -16.53
C GLU A 109 -3.46 -17.88 -17.30
N SER A 110 -4.59 -17.25 -17.59
CA SER A 110 -5.71 -17.87 -18.31
C SER A 110 -5.61 -17.83 -19.85
N TYR A 111 -4.61 -17.19 -20.42
CA TYR A 111 -4.42 -17.09 -21.88
C TYR A 111 -3.34 -18.00 -22.46
N ASP A 112 -2.58 -18.72 -21.63
CA ASP A 112 -1.45 -19.57 -22.09
C ASP A 112 -1.83 -21.03 -22.39
N THR A 113 -3.11 -21.37 -22.61
CA THR A 113 -3.53 -22.74 -22.94
C THR A 113 -3.88 -22.99 -24.40
N ASP A 114 -3.72 -22.02 -25.30
CA ASP A 114 -3.81 -22.29 -26.74
C ASP A 114 -2.45 -22.05 -27.40
N GLY A 115 -1.82 -23.19 -27.70
CA GLY A 115 -0.53 -23.24 -28.37
C GLY A 115 -0.50 -22.51 -29.69
N LEU A 116 0.24 -21.42 -29.74
CA LEU A 116 0.84 -20.88 -30.95
C LEU A 116 2.26 -20.42 -30.65
N ASP A 117 3.13 -21.16 -31.30
CA ASP A 117 4.54 -20.92 -31.54
C ASP A 117 4.94 -19.43 -31.50
N HIS A 118 5.71 -19.02 -30.49
CA HIS A 118 6.25 -17.67 -30.45
C HIS A 118 7.75 -17.70 -30.75
N PRO A 119 8.13 -17.25 -31.94
CA PRO A 119 9.54 -17.01 -32.20
C PRO A 119 9.86 -15.56 -31.85
N SER A 120 10.49 -15.32 -30.76
CA SER A 120 11.53 -14.29 -30.71
C SER A 120 12.17 -14.20 -29.32
N ARG A 121 13.33 -14.78 -29.26
CA ARG A 121 14.41 -14.37 -28.38
C ARG A 121 14.57 -12.85 -28.48
N ILE A 122 14.21 -12.13 -27.44
CA ILE A 122 14.77 -10.82 -27.20
C ILE A 122 16.14 -11.10 -26.61
N SER A 123 17.17 -10.70 -27.35
CA SER A 123 18.56 -10.89 -26.97
C SER A 123 18.88 -10.10 -25.71
N HIS A 124 19.66 -10.71 -24.83
CA HIS A 124 20.13 -10.16 -23.55
C HIS A 124 21.03 -8.91 -23.66
N GLU A 125 21.08 -8.25 -24.80
CA GLU A 125 21.94 -7.09 -25.04
C GLU A 125 21.31 -5.73 -24.72
N GLU A 126 19.99 -5.66 -24.46
CA GLU A 126 19.33 -4.40 -24.10
C GLU A 126 19.20 -4.14 -22.59
N GLU A 127 19.47 -5.12 -21.73
CA GLU A 127 19.39 -4.93 -20.28
C GLU A 127 20.57 -4.16 -19.67
N ASP A 128 21.70 -4.07 -20.36
CA ASP A 128 22.89 -3.37 -19.85
C ASP A 128 22.88 -1.85 -20.08
N MET A 129 21.99 -1.34 -20.91
CA MET A 129 21.92 0.09 -21.23
C MET A 129 21.18 0.94 -20.18
N PHE A 130 20.41 0.32 -19.27
CA PHE A 130 19.67 1.01 -18.22
C PHE A 130 20.30 0.93 -16.82
N ARG A 131 21.49 0.34 -16.70
CA ARG A 131 22.14 0.11 -15.40
C ARG A 131 23.11 1.20 -14.93
N GLU A 132 23.50 2.12 -15.79
CA GLU A 132 24.55 3.11 -15.46
C GLU A 132 24.05 4.44 -14.90
N ASP A 133 22.75 4.75 -14.94
CA ASP A 133 22.23 6.03 -14.45
C ASP A 133 21.56 5.97 -13.06
N ARG A 134 21.86 4.94 -12.27
CA ARG A 134 21.30 4.85 -10.92
C ARG A 134 22.33 5.26 -9.87
N CYS A 135 22.10 6.49 -9.38
CA CYS A 135 22.61 7.01 -8.11
C CYS A 135 23.99 7.63 -8.08
N GLU A 136 24.06 8.90 -8.38
CA GLU A 136 24.89 9.81 -7.61
C GLU A 136 24.04 10.87 -6.88
N TRP A 137 23.42 10.47 -5.77
CA TRP A 137 23.02 11.43 -4.76
C TRP A 137 24.25 11.74 -3.91
N LYS A 138 25.10 12.64 -4.40
CA LYS A 138 26.17 13.20 -3.57
C LYS A 138 25.57 14.23 -2.63
N THR A 139 25.63 13.89 -1.36
CA THR A 139 25.57 14.78 -0.21
C THR A 139 26.31 16.12 -0.43
N ARG A 140 25.59 17.20 -0.27
CA ARG A 140 26.12 18.47 0.17
C ARG A 140 25.29 18.98 1.33
#